data_0e6308c4f8537168facada48c94862c4
#
_entry.id   0e6308c4f8537168facada48c94862c4
#
_cell.length_a   1.000
_cell.length_b   1.000
_cell.length_c   1.000
_cell.angle_alpha   90.00
_cell.angle_beta   90.00
_cell.angle_gamma   90.00
#
_symmetry.space_group_name_H-M   'P 1'
#
loop_
_entity.id
_entity.type
_entity.pdbx_description
1 polymer ?
#
loop_
_entity_poly.entity_id
_entity_poly.type
_entity_poly.pdbx_seq_one_letter_code
_entity_poly.pdbx_strand_id
1 'polypeptide(L)'
;MKIIRFVASVILLMFVALPVFAQEGTTYKITNKGVVKTVEQGDETEQFNVIKPIMVLKSRYELTEKWYSKFSVKNARLGVQGDVSKMFSYRLMVDFCAENKLSVLDLYAVIKPAKRLSFTVGQQGLSLYNSWTVSPNSLDYVNRPFIGKYFISSRDIGVSVKYAIKKEGFPINAELGVYNGSGINNPTWSKSLATGGRLEFGSSKEGFRASGKFYNQRNEGYTDLYAGADVRYENPKFKVEAEYMSKKYGEKLDAGYNPSYLGAAYVEGMLKVKTNSNTVKRVEPVLRWDAMGYDVMDRGFGVNRITAGVNVLFNTGACTTMLRLNYEQYFKSKMDMSKLFKNARDTENKLSLEYLMFF
;
A
#
# COMPACT_ATOMS: atom_id res chain seq x y z
N MET A 1 -16.82 24.46 -0.82
CA MET A 1 -17.59 24.69 -2.05
C MET A 1 -16.73 24.77 -3.34
N LYS A 2 -15.62 25.51 -3.40
CA LYS A 2 -14.77 25.61 -4.62
C LYS A 2 -14.13 24.27 -5.02
N ILE A 3 -13.66 23.45 -4.07
CA ILE A 3 -13.02 22.16 -4.31
C ILE A 3 -14.01 21.11 -4.86
N ILE A 4 -15.23 21.08 -4.34
CA ILE A 4 -16.28 20.16 -4.83
C ILE A 4 -16.66 20.53 -6.27
N ARG A 5 -16.73 21.83 -6.61
CA ARG A 5 -16.97 22.29 -7.98
C ARG A 5 -15.79 21.95 -8.90
N PHE A 6 -14.55 22.03 -8.41
CA PHE A 6 -13.37 21.65 -9.17
C PHE A 6 -13.33 20.15 -9.45
N VAL A 7 -13.57 19.30 -8.45
CA VAL A 7 -13.65 17.85 -8.63
C VAL A 7 -14.80 17.45 -9.54
N ALA A 8 -15.98 18.07 -9.35
CA ALA A 8 -17.12 17.85 -10.25
C ALA A 8 -16.84 18.34 -11.68
N SER A 9 -16.11 19.46 -11.85
CA SER A 9 -15.71 19.97 -13.18
C SER A 9 -14.67 19.07 -13.84
N VAL A 10 -13.72 18.50 -13.09
CA VAL A 10 -12.74 17.53 -13.63
C VAL A 10 -13.43 16.24 -14.05
N ILE A 11 -14.38 15.75 -13.24
CA ILE A 11 -15.20 14.59 -13.59
C ILE A 11 -16.08 14.92 -14.82
N LEU A 12 -16.70 16.09 -14.86
CA LEU A 12 -17.50 16.55 -15.99
C LEU A 12 -16.66 16.75 -17.27
N LEU A 13 -15.44 17.30 -17.15
CA LEU A 13 -14.48 17.41 -18.26
C LEU A 13 -14.07 16.03 -18.80
N MET A 14 -13.89 15.03 -17.92
CA MET A 14 -13.67 13.64 -18.37
C MET A 14 -14.87 13.08 -19.11
N PHE A 15 -16.10 13.41 -18.70
CA PHE A 15 -17.33 13.00 -19.40
C PHE A 15 -17.55 13.75 -20.73
N VAL A 16 -17.14 15.00 -20.82
CA VAL A 16 -17.23 15.81 -22.04
C VAL A 16 -16.17 15.42 -23.06
N ALA A 17 -15.00 14.95 -22.62
CA ALA A 17 -13.95 14.45 -23.51
C ALA A 17 -14.24 13.05 -24.10
N LEU A 18 -15.14 12.27 -23.48
CA LEU A 18 -15.51 10.94 -24.00
C LEU A 18 -16.05 10.93 -25.44
N PRO A 19 -16.90 11.89 -25.88
CA PRO A 19 -17.40 11.92 -27.27
C PRO A 19 -16.31 12.24 -28.29
N VAL A 20 -15.24 12.96 -27.91
CA VAL A 20 -14.16 13.37 -28.84
C VAL A 20 -13.32 12.17 -29.32
N PHE A 21 -13.36 11.06 -28.62
CA PHE A 21 -12.64 9.82 -28.95
C PHE A 21 -13.55 8.69 -29.40
N ALA A 22 -14.80 8.98 -29.75
CA ALA A 22 -15.73 7.97 -30.28
C ALA A 22 -15.28 7.56 -31.67
N GLN A 23 -14.58 6.44 -31.78
CA GLN A 23 -14.43 5.71 -33.04
C GLN A 23 -15.74 5.00 -33.37
N GLU A 24 -16.06 4.83 -34.68
CA GLU A 24 -17.18 3.99 -35.11
C GLU A 24 -17.12 2.62 -34.43
N GLY A 25 -18.28 2.10 -34.02
CA GLY A 25 -18.37 0.85 -33.27
C GLY A 25 -18.02 0.94 -31.75
N THR A 26 -17.88 2.15 -31.19
CA THR A 26 -17.61 2.33 -29.77
C THR A 26 -18.84 2.78 -29.01
N THR A 27 -19.21 2.07 -27.94
CA THR A 27 -20.30 2.43 -27.02
C THR A 27 -19.77 2.56 -25.57
N TYR A 28 -20.40 3.46 -24.80
CA TYR A 28 -20.09 3.65 -23.38
C TYR A 28 -21.33 3.37 -22.53
N LYS A 29 -21.21 2.53 -21.52
CA LYS A 29 -22.28 2.18 -20.59
C LYS A 29 -21.88 2.50 -19.16
N ILE A 30 -22.71 3.28 -18.45
CA ILE A 30 -22.55 3.51 -17.03
C ILE A 30 -23.13 2.31 -16.29
N THR A 31 -22.34 1.76 -15.37
CA THR A 31 -22.70 0.63 -14.52
C THR A 31 -22.51 1.02 -13.05
N ASN A 32 -23.01 0.21 -12.13
CA ASN A 32 -22.77 0.38 -10.69
C ASN A 32 -21.29 0.20 -10.27
N LYS A 33 -20.42 -0.24 -11.20
CA LYS A 33 -18.97 -0.42 -10.99
C LYS A 33 -18.12 0.60 -11.74
N GLY A 34 -18.75 1.55 -12.45
CA GLY A 34 -18.06 2.57 -13.24
C GLY A 34 -18.53 2.62 -14.69
N VAL A 35 -17.68 3.14 -15.57
CA VAL A 35 -17.99 3.27 -17.00
C VAL A 35 -17.26 2.19 -17.79
N VAL A 36 -18.02 1.46 -18.58
CA VAL A 36 -17.53 0.42 -19.49
C VAL A 36 -17.57 0.95 -20.91
N LYS A 37 -16.44 0.86 -21.62
CA LYS A 37 -16.30 1.07 -23.05
C LYS A 37 -16.41 -0.27 -23.75
N THR A 38 -17.28 -0.38 -24.73
CA THR A 38 -17.37 -1.54 -25.63
C THR A 38 -16.91 -1.10 -27.01
N VAL A 39 -16.03 -1.86 -27.60
CA VAL A 39 -15.53 -1.66 -28.98
C VAL A 39 -15.90 -2.88 -29.79
N GLU A 40 -16.64 -2.67 -30.87
CA GLU A 40 -17.00 -3.71 -31.84
C GLU A 40 -16.05 -3.57 -33.04
N GLN A 41 -15.33 -4.62 -33.37
CA GLN A 41 -14.40 -4.66 -34.49
C GLN A 41 -14.59 -5.98 -35.25
N GLY A 42 -15.45 -5.94 -36.29
CA GLY A 42 -15.93 -7.14 -36.96
C GLY A 42 -16.76 -8.02 -36.00
N ASP A 43 -16.47 -9.30 -35.97
CA ASP A 43 -17.13 -10.27 -35.06
C ASP A 43 -16.61 -10.26 -33.63
N GLU A 44 -15.55 -9.48 -33.35
CA GLU A 44 -14.97 -9.37 -32.00
C GLU A 44 -15.53 -8.18 -31.22
N THR A 45 -15.99 -8.43 -29.98
CA THR A 45 -16.45 -7.41 -29.06
C THR A 45 -15.49 -7.33 -27.86
N GLU A 46 -14.88 -6.18 -27.64
CA GLU A 46 -14.00 -5.93 -26.53
C GLU A 46 -14.61 -4.98 -25.52
N GLN A 47 -14.47 -5.28 -24.22
CA GLN A 47 -14.96 -4.43 -23.15
C GLN A 47 -13.82 -3.99 -22.23
N PHE A 48 -13.80 -2.68 -21.95
CA PHE A 48 -12.81 -2.04 -21.06
C PHE A 48 -13.53 -1.27 -19.96
N ASN A 49 -13.12 -1.45 -18.71
CA ASN A 49 -13.55 -0.60 -17.59
C ASN A 49 -12.76 0.71 -17.63
N VAL A 50 -13.20 1.67 -18.43
CA VAL A 50 -12.45 2.92 -18.64
C VAL A 50 -12.47 3.84 -17.42
N ILE A 51 -13.51 3.80 -16.58
CA ILE A 51 -13.59 4.54 -15.32
C ILE A 51 -14.10 3.61 -14.25
N LYS A 52 -13.24 3.27 -13.30
CA LYS A 52 -13.58 2.55 -12.08
C LYS A 52 -13.27 3.46 -10.89
N PRO A 53 -14.28 3.95 -10.17
CA PRO A 53 -14.07 4.81 -9.02
C PRO A 53 -13.37 4.05 -7.88
N ILE A 54 -12.64 4.78 -7.06
CA ILE A 54 -11.99 4.29 -5.85
C ILE A 54 -12.39 5.23 -4.73
N MET A 55 -12.86 4.68 -3.62
CA MET A 55 -13.10 5.43 -2.39
C MET A 55 -12.53 4.65 -1.21
N VAL A 56 -11.87 5.35 -0.28
CA VAL A 56 -11.46 4.80 1.01
C VAL A 56 -11.69 5.85 2.08
N LEU A 57 -12.61 5.58 3.01
CA LEU A 57 -12.84 6.38 4.20
C LEU A 57 -12.39 5.59 5.42
N LYS A 58 -11.58 6.22 6.28
CA LYS A 58 -11.00 5.60 7.44
C LYS A 58 -10.99 6.57 8.61
N SER A 59 -11.77 6.26 9.65
CA SER A 59 -11.83 7.01 10.90
C SER A 59 -11.37 6.14 12.04
N ARG A 60 -10.76 6.74 13.06
CA ARG A 60 -10.16 6.01 14.17
C ARG A 60 -10.33 6.73 15.48
N TYR A 61 -10.60 5.95 16.52
CA TYR A 61 -10.44 6.32 17.92
C TYR A 61 -9.24 5.56 18.50
N GLU A 62 -8.39 6.24 19.24
CA GLU A 62 -7.21 5.68 19.91
C GLU A 62 -7.24 6.07 21.39
N LEU A 63 -6.98 5.12 22.29
CA LEU A 63 -6.86 5.30 23.73
C LEU A 63 -5.56 4.67 24.22
N THR A 64 -4.68 5.46 24.86
CA THR A 64 -3.41 4.96 25.41
C THR A 64 -3.59 4.47 26.84
N GLU A 65 -2.62 3.70 27.37
CA GLU A 65 -2.58 3.24 28.77
C GLU A 65 -2.60 4.38 29.79
N LYS A 66 -2.14 5.58 29.39
CA LYS A 66 -2.15 6.79 30.22
C LYS A 66 -3.42 7.61 30.05
N TRP A 67 -4.50 7.02 29.50
CA TRP A 67 -5.81 7.64 29.28
C TRP A 67 -5.82 8.82 28.30
N TYR A 68 -4.79 9.01 27.48
CA TYR A 68 -4.87 9.95 26.36
C TYR A 68 -5.71 9.36 25.24
N SER A 69 -6.72 10.10 24.83
CA SER A 69 -7.63 9.66 23.76
C SER A 69 -7.60 10.63 22.58
N LYS A 70 -7.90 10.09 21.38
CA LYS A 70 -7.93 10.88 20.16
C LYS A 70 -8.87 10.26 19.12
N PHE A 71 -9.76 11.10 18.56
CA PHE A 71 -10.44 10.81 17.31
C PHE A 71 -9.62 11.36 16.12
N SER A 72 -9.61 10.66 15.02
CA SER A 72 -8.94 11.11 13.80
C SER A 72 -9.58 10.53 12.55
N VAL A 73 -9.65 11.34 11.49
CA VAL A 73 -9.88 10.85 10.13
C VAL A 73 -8.50 10.52 9.54
N LYS A 74 -8.23 9.23 9.32
CA LYS A 74 -6.90 8.77 8.89
C LYS A 74 -6.73 8.80 7.39
N ASN A 75 -7.79 8.51 6.65
CA ASN A 75 -7.79 8.58 5.19
C ASN A 75 -9.16 8.99 4.70
N ALA A 76 -9.17 9.88 3.74
CA ALA A 76 -10.32 10.23 2.91
C ALA A 76 -9.84 10.23 1.47
N ARG A 77 -9.80 9.03 0.85
CA ARG A 77 -9.25 8.84 -0.49
C ARG A 77 -10.34 8.78 -1.52
N LEU A 78 -10.15 9.51 -2.59
CA LEU A 78 -10.95 9.43 -3.80
C LEU A 78 -10.01 9.25 -4.99
N GLY A 79 -10.46 8.49 -5.97
CA GLY A 79 -9.68 8.26 -7.17
C GLY A 79 -10.45 7.56 -8.26
N VAL A 80 -9.77 7.41 -9.37
CA VAL A 80 -10.25 6.65 -10.52
C VAL A 80 -9.10 5.81 -11.07
N GLN A 81 -9.44 4.66 -11.61
CA GLN A 81 -8.53 3.84 -12.40
C GLN A 81 -9.31 3.25 -13.58
N GLY A 82 -8.60 2.86 -14.62
CA GLY A 82 -9.28 2.24 -15.76
C GLY A 82 -8.31 1.68 -16.79
N ASP A 83 -8.87 0.84 -17.64
CA ASP A 83 -8.24 0.32 -18.84
C ASP A 83 -8.79 1.07 -20.04
N VAL A 84 -7.96 1.88 -20.69
CA VAL A 84 -8.34 2.63 -21.91
C VAL A 84 -8.35 1.71 -23.13
N SER A 85 -7.44 0.73 -23.12
CA SER A 85 -7.29 -0.32 -24.15
C SER A 85 -6.58 -1.54 -23.55
N LYS A 86 -6.38 -2.60 -24.35
CA LYS A 86 -5.52 -3.74 -23.93
C LYS A 86 -4.11 -3.32 -23.52
N MET A 87 -3.59 -2.24 -24.14
CA MET A 87 -2.22 -1.77 -23.92
C MET A 87 -2.14 -0.71 -22.83
N PHE A 88 -3.13 0.15 -22.63
CA PHE A 88 -3.04 1.31 -21.76
C PHE A 88 -4.04 1.24 -20.60
N SER A 89 -3.55 1.46 -19.39
CA SER A 89 -4.36 1.69 -18.20
C SER A 89 -3.78 2.85 -17.40
N TYR A 90 -4.57 3.39 -16.46
CA TYR A 90 -4.18 4.51 -15.64
C TYR A 90 -4.74 4.42 -14.23
N ARG A 91 -4.15 5.19 -13.32
CA ARG A 91 -4.68 5.39 -11.97
C ARG A 91 -4.37 6.80 -11.48
N LEU A 92 -5.40 7.43 -10.92
CA LEU A 92 -5.33 8.68 -10.18
C LEU A 92 -5.96 8.45 -8.82
N MET A 93 -5.28 8.82 -7.73
CA MET A 93 -5.82 8.75 -6.37
C MET A 93 -5.29 9.89 -5.51
N VAL A 94 -6.18 10.55 -4.79
CA VAL A 94 -5.90 11.67 -3.88
C VAL A 94 -6.38 11.30 -2.48
N ASP A 95 -5.60 11.66 -1.45
CA ASP A 95 -5.98 11.59 -0.04
C ASP A 95 -6.19 13.01 0.50
N PHE A 96 -7.39 13.31 0.97
CA PHE A 96 -7.75 14.63 1.50
C PHE A 96 -7.33 14.84 2.95
N CYS A 97 -6.89 13.78 3.63
CA CYS A 97 -6.54 13.78 5.05
C CYS A 97 -5.12 13.27 5.33
N ALA A 98 -4.26 13.13 4.31
CA ALA A 98 -2.89 12.66 4.51
C ALA A 98 -2.10 13.68 5.34
N GLU A 99 -1.80 13.33 6.59
CA GLU A 99 -1.02 14.17 7.52
C GLU A 99 -1.54 15.63 7.61
N ASN A 100 -2.86 15.80 7.61
CA ASN A 100 -3.56 17.09 7.58
C ASN A 100 -3.36 17.92 6.28
N LYS A 101 -2.95 17.27 5.19
CA LYS A 101 -2.73 17.90 3.89
C LYS A 101 -3.40 17.10 2.78
N LEU A 102 -3.78 17.80 1.72
CA LEU A 102 -4.16 17.15 0.47
C LEU A 102 -2.91 16.55 -0.18
N SER A 103 -2.97 15.28 -0.53
CA SER A 103 -1.84 14.58 -1.14
C SER A 103 -2.29 13.76 -2.35
N VAL A 104 -1.65 13.98 -3.50
CA VAL A 104 -1.79 13.07 -4.64
C VAL A 104 -1.02 11.80 -4.30
N LEU A 105 -1.71 10.67 -4.20
CA LEU A 105 -1.08 9.40 -3.84
C LEU A 105 -0.57 8.68 -5.08
N ASP A 106 -1.46 8.40 -6.02
CA ASP A 106 -1.15 7.68 -7.24
C ASP A 106 -1.49 8.57 -8.44
N LEU A 107 -0.56 8.72 -9.35
CA LEU A 107 -0.75 9.38 -10.65
C LEU A 107 0.18 8.72 -11.64
N TYR A 108 -0.29 7.66 -12.29
CA TYR A 108 0.54 6.90 -13.20
C TYR A 108 -0.26 6.30 -14.36
N ALA A 109 0.45 6.03 -15.45
CA ALA A 109 0.00 5.22 -16.57
C ALA A 109 0.70 3.87 -16.57
N VAL A 110 0.01 2.84 -17.05
CA VAL A 110 0.59 1.51 -17.28
C VAL A 110 0.51 1.20 -18.77
N ILE A 111 1.63 0.82 -19.34
CA ILE A 111 1.77 0.44 -20.74
C ILE A 111 2.08 -1.05 -20.79
N LYS A 112 1.27 -1.83 -21.49
CA LYS A 112 1.36 -3.30 -21.61
C LYS A 112 1.63 -3.69 -23.08
N PRO A 113 2.89 -3.54 -23.58
CA PRO A 113 3.20 -3.82 -24.99
C PRO A 113 3.12 -5.31 -25.32
N ALA A 114 3.16 -6.18 -24.31
CA ALA A 114 3.04 -7.64 -24.47
C ALA A 114 2.31 -8.27 -23.27
N LYS A 115 1.79 -9.48 -23.45
CA LYS A 115 1.03 -10.22 -22.40
C LYS A 115 1.76 -10.42 -21.07
N ARG A 116 3.11 -10.36 -21.09
CA ARG A 116 3.96 -10.61 -19.92
C ARG A 116 4.73 -9.40 -19.44
N LEU A 117 4.69 -8.28 -20.17
CA LEU A 117 5.50 -7.10 -19.93
C LEU A 117 4.60 -5.89 -19.66
N SER A 118 4.89 -5.15 -18.60
CA SER A 118 4.24 -3.88 -18.32
C SER A 118 5.23 -2.85 -17.80
N PHE A 119 5.05 -1.62 -18.23
CA PHE A 119 5.76 -0.44 -17.74
C PHE A 119 4.77 0.42 -16.97
N THR A 120 5.19 0.90 -15.81
CA THR A 120 4.42 1.90 -15.05
C THR A 120 5.22 3.18 -14.99
N VAL A 121 4.61 4.30 -15.36
CA VAL A 121 5.27 5.61 -15.45
C VAL A 121 4.48 6.62 -14.64
N GLY A 122 5.14 7.34 -13.75
CA GLY A 122 4.54 8.37 -12.90
C GLY A 122 4.74 8.10 -11.41
N GLN A 123 3.90 8.73 -10.57
CA GLN A 123 3.94 8.53 -9.13
C GLN A 123 3.19 7.25 -8.74
N GLN A 124 3.91 6.29 -8.24
CA GLN A 124 3.44 4.93 -8.00
C GLN A 124 3.90 4.36 -6.66
N GLY A 125 3.25 3.29 -6.20
CA GLY A 125 3.70 2.53 -5.04
C GLY A 125 5.03 1.83 -5.31
N LEU A 126 5.92 1.86 -4.33
CA LEU A 126 7.17 1.10 -4.37
C LEU A 126 6.91 -0.34 -3.92
N SER A 127 7.34 -1.30 -4.70
CA SER A 127 7.19 -2.74 -4.40
C SER A 127 8.18 -3.26 -3.35
N LEU A 128 8.69 -2.38 -2.48
CA LEU A 128 9.64 -2.71 -1.41
C LEU A 128 9.00 -3.37 -0.21
N TYR A 129 7.77 -2.99 0.08
CA TYR A 129 7.00 -3.63 1.15
C TYR A 129 6.21 -4.80 0.60
N ASN A 130 5.72 -5.63 1.46
CA ASN A 130 4.61 -6.45 1.05
C ASN A 130 3.57 -5.54 0.40
N SER A 131 3.22 -5.79 -0.85
CA SER A 131 2.41 -4.91 -1.70
C SER A 131 1.08 -4.48 -1.07
N TRP A 132 0.62 -5.25 -0.11
CA TRP A 132 -0.63 -5.05 0.60
C TRP A 132 -0.55 -4.00 1.69
N THR A 133 0.64 -3.73 2.23
CA THR A 133 0.82 -2.72 3.27
C THR A 133 0.71 -1.29 2.74
N VAL A 134 0.64 -1.11 1.43
CA VAL A 134 0.55 0.21 0.79
C VAL A 134 -0.84 0.81 0.93
N SER A 135 -1.90 0.02 0.72
CA SER A 135 -3.29 0.51 0.78
C SER A 135 -3.93 0.27 2.16
N PRO A 136 -4.63 1.27 2.75
CA PRO A 136 -5.31 1.12 4.03
C PRO A 136 -6.39 0.03 4.06
N ASN A 137 -7.05 -0.21 2.93
CA ASN A 137 -8.08 -1.24 2.79
C ASN A 137 -7.52 -2.65 2.66
N SER A 138 -6.21 -2.77 2.41
CA SER A 138 -5.50 -4.05 2.32
C SER A 138 -4.76 -4.42 3.61
N LEU A 139 -4.78 -3.54 4.62
CA LEU A 139 -4.20 -3.84 5.93
C LEU A 139 -5.14 -4.73 6.74
N ASP A 140 -4.58 -5.72 7.41
CA ASP A 140 -5.34 -6.57 8.34
C ASP A 140 -5.40 -5.97 9.74
N TYR A 141 -4.55 -5.00 10.04
CA TYR A 141 -4.43 -4.32 11.33
C TYR A 141 -4.68 -2.81 11.20
N VAL A 142 -5.03 -2.20 12.32
CA VAL A 142 -5.23 -0.74 12.41
C VAL A 142 -3.95 0.01 12.05
N ASN A 143 -2.81 -0.42 12.59
CA ASN A 143 -1.50 0.17 12.31
C ASN A 143 -0.64 -0.75 11.43
N ARG A 144 0.20 -0.12 10.59
CA ARG A 144 1.20 -0.83 9.80
C ARG A 144 2.26 -1.48 10.70
N PRO A 145 2.93 -2.56 10.25
CA PRO A 145 4.15 -3.02 10.87
C PRO A 145 5.24 -1.93 10.82
N PHE A 146 6.28 -2.03 11.63
CA PHE A 146 7.37 -1.05 11.66
C PHE A 146 8.04 -0.89 10.31
N ILE A 147 8.22 -1.95 9.55
CA ILE A 147 8.74 -1.92 8.17
C ILE A 147 7.93 -0.92 7.31
N GLY A 148 6.61 -0.95 7.39
CA GLY A 148 5.74 -0.10 6.59
C GLY A 148 5.67 1.36 7.03
N LYS A 149 6.27 1.73 8.17
CA LYS A 149 6.19 3.08 8.73
C LYS A 149 7.54 3.80 8.79
N TYR A 150 8.63 3.09 9.07
CA TYR A 150 9.90 3.72 9.47
C TYR A 150 11.06 3.53 8.49
N PHE A 151 10.84 2.82 7.38
CA PHE A 151 11.93 2.55 6.43
C PHE A 151 11.97 3.57 5.31
N ILE A 152 11.03 3.52 4.38
CA ILE A 152 11.03 4.33 3.17
C ILE A 152 9.63 4.81 2.84
N SER A 153 9.52 5.86 2.04
CA SER A 153 8.24 6.27 1.47
C SER A 153 7.59 5.11 0.72
N SER A 154 6.30 4.93 0.91
CA SER A 154 5.54 3.88 0.21
C SER A 154 5.34 4.17 -1.29
N ARG A 155 5.70 5.37 -1.75
CA ARG A 155 5.53 5.86 -3.13
C ARG A 155 6.69 6.72 -3.55
N ASP A 156 6.95 6.73 -4.87
CA ASP A 156 7.90 7.63 -5.50
C ASP A 156 7.50 7.89 -6.96
N ILE A 157 8.15 8.86 -7.59
CA ILE A 157 7.96 9.22 -9.00
C ILE A 157 9.07 8.53 -9.80
N GLY A 158 8.68 7.80 -10.85
CA GLY A 158 9.64 7.09 -11.67
C GLY A 158 9.00 6.17 -12.70
N VAL A 159 9.80 5.22 -13.14
CA VAL A 159 9.41 4.18 -14.10
C VAL A 159 9.73 2.82 -13.50
N SER A 160 8.76 1.90 -13.55
CA SER A 160 9.01 0.49 -13.24
C SER A 160 8.61 -0.41 -14.40
N VAL A 161 9.30 -1.54 -14.49
CA VAL A 161 9.06 -2.61 -15.46
C VAL A 161 8.74 -3.87 -14.70
N LYS A 162 7.59 -4.47 -14.99
CA LYS A 162 7.20 -5.77 -14.45
C LYS A 162 7.13 -6.80 -15.57
N TYR A 163 7.80 -7.92 -15.36
CA TYR A 163 7.82 -9.05 -16.28
C TYR A 163 7.30 -10.31 -15.58
N ALA A 164 6.25 -10.93 -16.14
CA ALA A 164 5.75 -12.21 -15.69
C ALA A 164 6.56 -13.34 -16.35
N ILE A 165 7.59 -13.84 -15.65
CA ILE A 165 8.48 -14.92 -16.14
C ILE A 165 7.66 -16.18 -16.37
N LYS A 166 6.79 -16.53 -15.41
CA LYS A 166 5.87 -17.66 -15.48
C LYS A 166 4.50 -17.21 -14.98
N LYS A 167 3.42 -17.53 -15.71
CA LYS A 167 2.04 -17.17 -15.34
C LYS A 167 1.22 -18.34 -14.83
N GLU A 168 1.47 -19.52 -15.33
CA GLU A 168 0.69 -20.72 -15.05
C GLU A 168 1.38 -21.61 -14.01
N GLY A 169 0.59 -22.37 -13.27
CA GLY A 169 1.06 -23.22 -12.18
C GLY A 169 1.57 -22.38 -11.01
N PHE A 170 2.89 -22.36 -10.78
CA PHE A 170 3.52 -21.53 -9.75
C PHE A 170 4.06 -20.24 -10.40
N PRO A 171 3.37 -19.09 -10.24
CA PRO A 171 3.75 -17.84 -10.92
C PRO A 171 5.11 -17.32 -10.46
N ILE A 172 5.85 -16.69 -11.37
CA ILE A 172 7.10 -15.98 -11.07
C ILE A 172 7.04 -14.62 -11.74
N ASN A 173 7.25 -13.56 -10.96
CA ASN A 173 7.25 -12.17 -11.44
C ASN A 173 8.55 -11.47 -11.03
N ALA A 174 9.13 -10.73 -11.95
CA ALA A 174 10.23 -9.82 -11.68
C ALA A 174 9.75 -8.37 -11.89
N GLU A 175 10.19 -7.48 -11.01
CA GLU A 175 9.94 -6.04 -11.12
C GLU A 175 11.24 -5.29 -10.87
N LEU A 176 11.55 -4.32 -11.73
CA LEU A 176 12.67 -3.40 -11.61
C LEU A 176 12.15 -1.98 -11.81
N GLY A 177 12.73 -1.02 -11.11
CA GLY A 177 12.32 0.37 -11.23
C GLY A 177 13.45 1.36 -10.99
N VAL A 178 13.27 2.53 -11.59
CA VAL A 178 14.14 3.70 -11.43
C VAL A 178 13.25 4.86 -10.99
N TYR A 179 13.65 5.54 -9.92
CA TYR A 179 12.84 6.55 -9.24
C TYR A 179 13.67 7.75 -8.85
N ASN A 180 13.00 8.87 -8.55
CA ASN A 180 13.69 10.05 -8.04
C ASN A 180 14.41 9.80 -6.70
N GLY A 181 13.87 8.92 -5.84
CA GLY A 181 14.41 8.67 -4.50
C GLY A 181 13.95 9.69 -3.45
N SER A 182 13.17 10.68 -3.85
CA SER A 182 12.72 11.80 -3.00
C SER A 182 11.34 11.59 -2.36
N GLY A 183 10.67 10.50 -2.70
CA GLY A 183 9.39 10.10 -2.14
C GLY A 183 8.18 10.78 -2.80
N ILE A 184 7.05 10.73 -2.09
CA ILE A 184 5.76 11.19 -2.59
C ILE A 184 5.68 12.71 -2.74
N ASN A 185 5.14 13.20 -3.88
CA ASN A 185 4.89 14.62 -4.17
C ASN A 185 6.13 15.53 -4.02
N ASN A 186 7.31 14.97 -4.15
CA ASN A 186 8.57 15.69 -3.94
C ASN A 186 9.53 15.48 -5.13
N PRO A 187 9.21 16.01 -6.34
CA PRO A 187 10.12 15.93 -7.47
C PRO A 187 11.33 16.85 -7.22
N THR A 188 12.51 16.24 -7.14
CA THR A 188 13.77 16.96 -6.94
C THR A 188 14.76 16.65 -8.05
N TRP A 189 15.58 17.65 -8.42
CA TRP A 189 16.71 17.42 -9.30
C TRP A 189 17.78 16.62 -8.55
N SER A 190 18.21 15.50 -9.11
CA SER A 190 19.26 14.66 -8.53
C SER A 190 20.26 14.25 -9.59
N LYS A 191 21.54 14.21 -9.23
CA LYS A 191 22.61 13.67 -10.09
C LYS A 191 22.53 12.15 -10.25
N SER A 192 21.76 11.48 -9.38
CA SER A 192 21.61 10.03 -9.40
C SER A 192 20.20 9.62 -8.97
N LEU A 193 19.61 8.68 -9.69
CA LEU A 193 18.29 8.14 -9.42
C LEU A 193 18.37 6.94 -8.48
N ALA A 194 17.31 6.72 -7.70
CA ALA A 194 17.14 5.52 -6.92
C ALA A 194 16.75 4.35 -7.82
N THR A 195 17.19 3.15 -7.46
CA THR A 195 16.86 1.91 -8.18
C THR A 195 16.33 0.87 -7.22
N GLY A 196 15.35 0.10 -7.65
CA GLY A 196 14.78 -0.96 -6.82
C GLY A 196 14.32 -2.14 -7.64
N GLY A 197 14.17 -3.27 -6.98
CA GLY A 197 13.66 -4.45 -7.63
C GLY A 197 13.07 -5.47 -6.65
N ARG A 198 12.24 -6.34 -7.22
CA ARG A 198 11.56 -7.43 -6.51
C ARG A 198 11.50 -8.65 -7.42
N LEU A 199 11.80 -9.80 -6.86
CA LEU A 199 11.52 -11.10 -7.47
C LEU A 199 10.49 -11.80 -6.59
N GLU A 200 9.34 -12.14 -7.18
CA GLU A 200 8.22 -12.76 -6.50
C GLU A 200 7.95 -14.15 -7.06
N PHE A 201 7.79 -15.10 -6.17
CA PHE A 201 7.42 -16.48 -6.43
C PHE A 201 6.06 -16.78 -5.83
N GLY A 202 5.18 -17.43 -6.59
CA GLY A 202 3.83 -17.81 -6.13
C GLY A 202 2.76 -16.76 -6.39
N SER A 203 1.59 -16.98 -5.80
CA SER A 203 0.38 -16.20 -6.08
C SER A 203 0.28 -14.95 -5.20
N SER A 204 -0.03 -13.83 -5.83
CA SER A 204 -0.32 -12.59 -5.10
C SER A 204 -1.72 -12.56 -4.45
N LYS A 205 -2.59 -13.52 -4.77
CA LYS A 205 -3.97 -13.56 -4.22
C LYS A 205 -4.11 -14.61 -3.14
N GLU A 206 -4.07 -15.87 -3.51
CA GLU A 206 -4.23 -17.03 -2.62
C GLU A 206 -3.09 -18.03 -2.86
N GLY A 207 -2.82 -18.86 -1.87
CA GLY A 207 -1.74 -19.82 -1.89
C GLY A 207 -0.44 -19.25 -1.32
N PHE A 208 0.65 -19.90 -1.66
CA PHE A 208 1.99 -19.52 -1.23
C PHE A 208 2.54 -18.38 -2.08
N ARG A 209 3.23 -17.46 -1.42
CA ARG A 209 4.05 -16.41 -2.05
C ARG A 209 5.32 -16.20 -1.23
N ALA A 210 6.43 -16.01 -1.92
CA ALA A 210 7.68 -15.53 -1.34
C ALA A 210 8.27 -14.46 -2.24
N SER A 211 8.98 -13.47 -1.68
CA SER A 211 9.71 -12.51 -2.49
C SER A 211 11.00 -12.06 -1.84
N GLY A 212 12.00 -11.77 -2.68
CA GLY A 212 13.19 -11.00 -2.32
C GLY A 212 13.12 -9.63 -2.98
N LYS A 213 13.62 -8.60 -2.28
CA LYS A 213 13.53 -7.20 -2.72
C LYS A 213 14.70 -6.38 -2.26
N PHE A 214 15.06 -5.38 -3.08
CA PHE A 214 16.09 -4.42 -2.75
C PHE A 214 15.68 -3.02 -3.22
N TYR A 215 16.29 -2.01 -2.61
CA TYR A 215 16.19 -0.62 -3.05
C TYR A 215 17.47 0.12 -2.68
N ASN A 216 17.99 0.84 -3.65
CA ASN A 216 19.19 1.64 -3.55
C ASN A 216 18.78 3.10 -3.65
N GLN A 217 18.68 3.78 -2.52
CA GLN A 217 18.33 5.20 -2.46
C GLN A 217 19.60 6.03 -2.47
N ARG A 218 19.83 6.71 -3.59
CA ARG A 218 20.98 7.60 -3.74
C ARG A 218 20.61 8.99 -3.29
N ASN A 219 21.29 9.46 -2.27
CA ASN A 219 21.22 10.81 -1.75
C ASN A 219 22.47 11.60 -2.17
N GLU A 220 22.48 12.90 -1.94
CA GLU A 220 23.65 13.71 -2.21
C GLU A 220 24.77 13.34 -1.22
N GLY A 221 25.88 12.79 -1.73
CA GLY A 221 27.04 12.38 -0.93
C GLY A 221 27.00 10.99 -0.31
N TYR A 222 25.84 10.30 -0.26
CA TYR A 222 25.74 8.97 0.32
C TYR A 222 24.62 8.12 -0.32
N THR A 223 24.60 6.84 0.02
CA THR A 223 23.63 5.88 -0.51
C THR A 223 23.09 5.00 0.61
N ASP A 224 21.79 5.00 0.81
CA ASP A 224 21.09 4.05 1.68
C ASP A 224 20.70 2.80 0.89
N LEU A 225 21.00 1.63 1.45
CA LEU A 225 20.68 0.35 0.82
C LEU A 225 19.63 -0.39 1.63
N TYR A 226 18.54 -0.75 0.98
CA TYR A 226 17.46 -1.53 1.58
C TYR A 226 17.44 -2.93 0.97
N ALA A 227 17.32 -3.95 1.79
CA ALA A 227 17.15 -5.32 1.36
C ALA A 227 16.17 -6.04 2.27
N GLY A 228 15.38 -6.94 1.71
CA GLY A 228 14.40 -7.68 2.49
C GLY A 228 13.81 -8.87 1.76
N ALA A 229 13.11 -9.69 2.53
CA ALA A 229 12.36 -10.83 2.01
C ALA A 229 11.04 -10.97 2.77
N ASP A 230 10.04 -11.48 2.07
CA ASP A 230 8.74 -11.81 2.65
C ASP A 230 8.25 -13.19 2.20
N VAL A 231 7.44 -13.79 3.06
CA VAL A 231 6.72 -15.04 2.78
C VAL A 231 5.29 -14.92 3.26
N ARG A 232 4.35 -15.43 2.47
CA ARG A 232 2.92 -15.47 2.81
C ARG A 232 2.30 -16.77 2.36
N TYR A 233 1.38 -17.26 3.18
CA TYR A 233 0.41 -18.26 2.77
C TYR A 233 -0.99 -17.75 3.10
N GLU A 234 -1.87 -17.78 2.13
CA GLU A 234 -3.26 -17.36 2.30
C GLU A 234 -4.22 -18.31 1.63
N ASN A 235 -5.30 -18.64 2.33
CA ASN A 235 -6.41 -19.43 1.83
C ASN A 235 -7.76 -18.83 2.31
N PRO A 236 -8.92 -19.39 1.92
CA PRO A 236 -10.22 -18.89 2.35
C PRO A 236 -10.48 -18.93 3.87
N LYS A 237 -9.67 -19.66 4.67
CA LYS A 237 -9.85 -19.84 6.11
C LYS A 237 -8.87 -19.03 6.94
N PHE A 238 -7.64 -18.84 6.47
CA PHE A 238 -6.61 -18.10 7.21
C PHE A 238 -5.55 -17.48 6.30
N LYS A 239 -4.80 -16.54 6.85
CA LYS A 239 -3.60 -15.91 6.28
C LYS A 239 -2.49 -15.96 7.33
N VAL A 240 -1.27 -16.26 6.90
CA VAL A 240 -0.03 -16.09 7.67
C VAL A 240 0.97 -15.39 6.79
N GLU A 241 1.68 -14.42 7.34
CA GLU A 241 2.66 -13.62 6.63
C GLU A 241 3.83 -13.25 7.54
N ALA A 242 5.03 -13.25 6.98
CA ALA A 242 6.25 -12.79 7.65
C ALA A 242 7.10 -11.97 6.68
N GLU A 243 7.78 -10.96 7.20
CA GLU A 243 8.69 -10.12 6.44
C GLU A 243 9.85 -9.69 7.31
N TYR A 244 11.04 -9.63 6.73
CA TYR A 244 12.22 -8.98 7.27
C TYR A 244 12.75 -7.95 6.28
N MET A 245 13.19 -6.81 6.78
CA MET A 245 13.86 -5.78 6.00
C MET A 245 14.98 -5.15 6.79
N SER A 246 16.09 -4.88 6.12
CA SER A 246 17.21 -4.08 6.63
C SER A 246 17.40 -2.83 5.78
N LYS A 247 17.81 -1.74 6.43
CA LYS A 247 18.30 -0.50 5.83
C LYS A 247 19.73 -0.29 6.28
N LYS A 248 20.69 -0.39 5.37
CA LYS A 248 22.08 0.02 5.62
C LYS A 248 22.20 1.52 5.40
N TYR A 249 22.74 2.23 6.36
CA TYR A 249 22.96 3.67 6.27
C TYR A 249 24.20 3.98 5.46
N GLY A 250 24.09 4.86 4.49
CA GLY A 250 25.21 5.40 3.73
C GLY A 250 25.90 6.56 4.43
N GLU A 251 25.15 7.31 5.26
CA GLU A 251 25.65 8.43 6.04
C GLU A 251 25.82 8.03 7.52
N LYS A 252 26.84 8.58 8.18
CA LYS A 252 26.98 8.44 9.63
C LYS A 252 25.91 9.27 10.34
N LEU A 253 25.15 8.63 11.19
CA LEU A 253 24.16 9.33 12.02
C LEU A 253 24.90 9.99 13.20
N ASP A 254 24.91 11.33 13.25
CA ASP A 254 25.51 12.12 14.34
C ASP A 254 24.80 11.87 15.66
N ALA A 255 25.29 10.97 16.47
CA ALA A 255 24.78 10.80 17.83
C ALA A 255 25.54 9.77 18.66
N GLY A 256 26.79 9.96 18.96
CA GLY A 256 27.49 9.10 19.94
C GLY A 256 27.53 7.59 19.62
N TYR A 257 26.51 7.08 18.97
CA TYR A 257 26.38 5.74 18.40
C TYR A 257 25.99 5.84 16.91
N ASN A 258 26.82 5.28 16.04
CA ASN A 258 26.57 5.21 14.61
C ASN A 258 26.17 3.77 14.22
N PRO A 259 24.86 3.44 14.14
CA PRO A 259 24.43 2.13 13.71
C PRO A 259 24.82 1.88 12.26
N SER A 260 25.24 0.67 11.95
CA SER A 260 25.51 0.26 10.56
C SER A 260 24.25 0.07 9.78
N TYR A 261 23.21 -0.44 10.42
CA TYR A 261 21.92 -0.67 9.78
C TYR A 261 20.74 -0.63 10.76
N LEU A 262 19.55 -0.43 10.21
CA LEU A 262 18.26 -0.62 10.88
C LEU A 262 17.66 -1.93 10.38
N GLY A 263 17.28 -2.84 11.26
CA GLY A 263 16.57 -4.07 10.93
C GLY A 263 15.16 -4.06 11.51
N ALA A 264 14.20 -4.61 10.79
CA ALA A 264 12.86 -4.84 11.29
C ALA A 264 12.26 -6.13 10.73
N ALA A 265 11.41 -6.75 11.53
CA ALA A 265 10.70 -7.98 11.17
C ALA A 265 9.26 -7.95 11.68
N TYR A 266 8.39 -8.69 11.03
CA TYR A 266 7.09 -9.06 11.59
C TYR A 266 6.69 -10.47 11.19
N VAL A 267 5.83 -11.04 12.03
CA VAL A 267 5.05 -12.25 11.73
C VAL A 267 3.61 -11.95 12.12
N GLU A 268 2.69 -12.19 11.20
CA GLU A 268 1.27 -11.93 11.43
C GLU A 268 0.39 -13.08 10.97
N GLY A 269 -0.76 -13.21 11.62
CA GLY A 269 -1.77 -14.19 11.28
C GLY A 269 -3.18 -13.63 11.39
N MET A 270 -4.08 -14.17 10.58
CA MET A 270 -5.50 -13.83 10.54
C MET A 270 -6.32 -15.08 10.28
N LEU A 271 -7.36 -15.30 11.07
CA LEU A 271 -8.40 -16.29 10.79
C LEU A 271 -9.57 -15.61 10.07
N LYS A 272 -10.22 -16.32 9.14
CA LYS A 272 -11.34 -15.81 8.32
C LYS A 272 -12.60 -16.59 8.64
N VAL A 273 -13.31 -16.22 9.69
CA VAL A 273 -14.51 -16.91 10.17
C VAL A 273 -15.75 -16.33 9.50
N LYS A 274 -16.33 -17.06 8.55
CA LYS A 274 -17.62 -16.69 7.93
C LYS A 274 -18.74 -16.82 8.95
N THR A 275 -19.72 -15.92 8.88
CA THR A 275 -20.91 -15.97 9.74
C THR A 275 -22.16 -16.27 8.89
N ASN A 276 -23.20 -16.76 9.54
CA ASN A 276 -24.53 -16.94 8.93
C ASN A 276 -25.44 -15.72 9.13
N SER A 277 -24.89 -14.60 9.55
CA SER A 277 -25.63 -13.36 9.80
C SER A 277 -25.91 -12.61 8.50
N ASN A 278 -27.10 -12.03 8.39
CA ASN A 278 -27.43 -11.12 7.28
C ASN A 278 -26.65 -9.79 7.35
N THR A 279 -26.20 -9.37 8.53
CA THR A 279 -25.50 -8.10 8.76
C THR A 279 -23.99 -8.27 8.75
N VAL A 280 -23.46 -9.30 9.39
CA VAL A 280 -22.01 -9.56 9.51
C VAL A 280 -21.62 -10.66 8.53
N LYS A 281 -20.73 -10.33 7.61
CA LYS A 281 -20.23 -11.27 6.59
C LYS A 281 -19.15 -12.20 7.15
N ARG A 282 -18.23 -11.64 7.94
CA ARG A 282 -17.05 -12.36 8.42
C ARG A 282 -16.47 -11.67 9.64
N VAL A 283 -15.95 -12.48 10.56
CA VAL A 283 -15.15 -12.03 11.72
C VAL A 283 -13.74 -12.58 11.56
N GLU A 284 -12.74 -11.71 11.75
CA GLU A 284 -11.34 -12.02 11.53
C GLU A 284 -10.50 -11.70 12.78
N PRO A 285 -10.30 -12.69 13.67
CA PRO A 285 -9.27 -12.58 14.71
C PRO A 285 -7.88 -12.42 14.08
N VAL A 286 -7.07 -11.48 14.61
CA VAL A 286 -5.75 -11.15 14.11
C VAL A 286 -4.73 -11.10 15.24
N LEU A 287 -3.51 -11.57 14.96
CA LEU A 287 -2.37 -11.52 15.88
C LEU A 287 -1.10 -11.21 15.10
N ARG A 288 -0.32 -10.24 15.56
CA ARG A 288 0.98 -9.88 14.99
C ARG A 288 2.01 -9.63 16.08
N TRP A 289 3.20 -10.17 15.88
CA TRP A 289 4.43 -9.69 16.49
C TRP A 289 5.22 -8.91 15.46
N ASP A 290 5.69 -7.71 15.79
CA ASP A 290 6.64 -6.96 14.98
C ASP A 290 7.70 -6.28 15.85
N ALA A 291 8.92 -6.15 15.30
CA ALA A 291 10.08 -5.67 16.02
C ALA A 291 11.00 -4.86 15.12
N MET A 292 11.75 -3.94 15.72
CA MET A 292 12.71 -3.08 15.01
C MET A 292 13.86 -2.69 15.93
N GLY A 293 15.07 -2.53 15.38
CA GLY A 293 16.24 -2.10 16.14
C GLY A 293 17.43 -1.80 15.25
N TYR A 294 18.42 -1.14 15.82
CA TYR A 294 19.69 -0.89 15.18
C TYR A 294 20.63 -2.08 15.40
N ASP A 295 21.34 -2.48 14.34
CA ASP A 295 22.32 -3.58 14.34
C ASP A 295 21.76 -4.85 15.03
N VAL A 296 20.55 -5.26 14.56
CA VAL A 296 19.72 -6.25 15.26
C VAL A 296 20.38 -7.62 15.40
N MET A 297 21.33 -7.99 14.53
CA MET A 297 22.04 -9.26 14.63
C MET A 297 23.02 -9.28 15.81
N ASP A 298 23.58 -8.11 16.19
CA ASP A 298 24.54 -7.99 17.27
C ASP A 298 23.88 -7.54 18.58
N ARG A 299 22.84 -6.71 18.50
CA ARG A 299 22.25 -6.00 19.65
C ARG A 299 20.82 -6.41 19.96
N GLY A 300 20.20 -7.19 19.09
CA GLY A 300 18.77 -7.52 19.19
C GLY A 300 17.84 -6.35 18.84
N PHE A 301 16.55 -6.54 19.07
CA PHE A 301 15.55 -5.52 18.77
C PHE A 301 15.45 -4.47 19.89
N GLY A 302 15.40 -3.20 19.50
CA GLY A 302 15.22 -2.05 20.40
C GLY A 302 13.77 -1.89 20.86
N VAL A 303 12.81 -2.26 20.00
CA VAL A 303 11.38 -2.24 20.28
C VAL A 303 10.72 -3.47 19.70
N ASN A 304 9.82 -4.07 20.47
CA ASN A 304 8.93 -5.14 20.04
C ASN A 304 7.50 -4.69 20.28
N ARG A 305 6.56 -5.16 19.43
CA ARG A 305 5.14 -4.92 19.59
C ARG A 305 4.36 -6.20 19.32
N ILE A 306 3.43 -6.51 20.23
CA ILE A 306 2.41 -7.52 20.00
C ILE A 306 1.11 -6.76 19.72
N THR A 307 0.44 -7.10 18.63
CA THR A 307 -0.87 -6.56 18.29
C THR A 307 -1.86 -7.72 18.21
N ALA A 308 -2.88 -7.68 19.05
CA ALA A 308 -4.01 -8.60 19.00
C ALA A 308 -5.29 -7.85 18.68
N GLY A 309 -6.22 -8.47 17.96
CA GLY A 309 -7.44 -7.77 17.62
C GLY A 309 -8.45 -8.61 16.85
N VAL A 310 -9.51 -7.93 16.42
CA VAL A 310 -10.57 -8.51 15.62
C VAL A 310 -11.07 -7.52 14.57
N ASN A 311 -11.28 -8.00 13.36
CA ASN A 311 -11.93 -7.27 12.29
C ASN A 311 -13.33 -7.85 12.08
N VAL A 312 -14.32 -7.00 11.92
CA VAL A 312 -15.70 -7.38 11.63
C VAL A 312 -16.09 -6.76 10.29
N LEU A 313 -16.31 -7.62 9.29
CA LEU A 313 -16.77 -7.22 7.96
C LEU A 313 -18.29 -7.31 7.88
N PHE A 314 -18.90 -6.27 7.33
CA PHE A 314 -20.35 -6.17 7.20
C PHE A 314 -20.82 -6.45 5.76
N ASN A 315 -22.08 -6.89 5.64
CA ASN A 315 -22.78 -7.05 4.37
C ASN A 315 -23.42 -5.70 3.99
N THR A 316 -22.76 -4.91 3.16
CA THR A 316 -23.18 -3.55 2.82
C THR A 316 -23.48 -3.33 1.33
N GLY A 317 -23.60 -4.39 0.54
CA GLY A 317 -23.95 -4.31 -0.88
C GLY A 317 -22.88 -3.65 -1.74
N ALA A 318 -23.03 -2.36 -2.05
CA ALA A 318 -22.18 -1.66 -3.02
C ALA A 318 -20.75 -1.37 -2.54
N CYS A 319 -20.52 -1.28 -1.23
CA CYS A 319 -19.20 -1.02 -0.64
C CYS A 319 -18.83 -2.07 0.40
N THR A 320 -17.56 -2.18 0.72
CA THR A 320 -17.09 -2.97 1.86
C THR A 320 -16.98 -2.08 3.09
N THR A 321 -17.61 -2.49 4.18
CA THR A 321 -17.55 -1.80 5.47
C THR A 321 -16.95 -2.71 6.52
N MET A 322 -16.05 -2.19 7.35
CA MET A 322 -15.31 -2.96 8.35
C MET A 322 -15.12 -2.14 9.63
N LEU A 323 -15.26 -2.81 10.79
CA LEU A 323 -14.76 -2.34 12.07
C LEU A 323 -13.53 -3.15 12.44
N ARG A 324 -12.49 -2.48 12.95
CA ARG A 324 -11.27 -3.11 13.48
C ARG A 324 -11.06 -2.68 14.92
N LEU A 325 -10.88 -3.62 15.81
CA LEU A 325 -10.47 -3.39 17.19
C LEU A 325 -9.12 -4.03 17.40
N ASN A 326 -8.09 -3.23 17.73
CA ASN A 326 -6.75 -3.73 17.99
C ASN A 326 -6.24 -3.20 19.32
N TYR A 327 -5.58 -4.07 20.09
CA TYR A 327 -4.76 -3.70 21.22
C TYR A 327 -3.27 -3.90 20.87
N GLU A 328 -2.44 -2.89 21.12
CA GLU A 328 -1.01 -2.90 20.87
C GLU A 328 -0.25 -2.83 22.19
N GLN A 329 0.56 -3.85 22.47
CA GLN A 329 1.47 -3.93 23.60
C GLN A 329 2.90 -3.73 23.14
N TYR A 330 3.59 -2.73 23.68
CA TYR A 330 4.98 -2.40 23.35
C TYR A 330 5.95 -2.86 24.44
N PHE A 331 7.08 -3.41 24.02
CA PHE A 331 8.19 -3.80 24.86
C PHE A 331 9.46 -3.11 24.35
N LYS A 332 10.09 -2.31 25.19
CA LYS A 332 11.29 -1.50 24.85
C LYS A 332 12.52 -2.09 25.52
N SER A 333 13.63 -2.16 24.79
CA SER A 333 14.95 -2.41 25.35
C SER A 333 15.60 -1.10 25.80
N LYS A 334 16.85 -1.18 26.27
CA LYS A 334 17.68 0.00 26.60
C LYS A 334 18.23 0.71 25.34
N MET A 335 17.95 0.21 24.12
CA MET A 335 18.42 0.82 22.89
C MET A 335 17.73 2.17 22.66
N ASP A 336 18.51 3.21 22.41
CA ASP A 336 17.95 4.52 22.08
C ASP A 336 17.36 4.51 20.65
N MET A 337 16.04 4.61 20.57
CA MET A 337 15.28 4.67 19.33
C MET A 337 14.60 6.03 19.12
N SER A 338 14.99 7.06 19.87
CA SER A 338 14.35 8.40 19.88
C SER A 338 14.37 9.08 18.50
N LYS A 339 15.38 8.83 17.70
CA LYS A 339 15.46 9.35 16.32
C LYS A 339 14.32 8.85 15.42
N LEU A 340 13.79 7.65 15.67
CA LEU A 340 12.68 7.07 14.91
C LEU A 340 11.32 7.36 15.58
N PHE A 341 11.25 7.28 16.89
CA PHE A 341 10.04 7.55 17.69
C PHE A 341 10.08 8.96 18.26
N LYS A 342 9.79 9.95 17.41
CA LYS A 342 9.82 11.38 17.80
C LYS A 342 8.80 11.75 18.86
N ASN A 343 7.69 11.00 18.93
CA ASN A 343 6.64 11.20 19.92
C ASN A 343 6.64 10.02 20.91
N ALA A 344 6.71 10.32 22.22
CA ALA A 344 6.64 9.31 23.28
C ALA A 344 5.43 8.37 23.16
N ARG A 345 4.30 8.89 22.63
CA ARG A 345 3.07 8.11 22.40
C ARG A 345 3.16 7.12 21.23
N ASP A 346 4.17 7.20 20.38
CA ASP A 346 4.36 6.25 19.27
C ASP A 346 4.63 4.82 19.77
N THR A 347 5.14 4.68 21.00
CA THR A 347 5.47 3.41 21.64
C THR A 347 4.77 3.22 23.00
N GLU A 348 3.62 3.85 23.22
CA GLU A 348 2.73 3.57 24.36
C GLU A 348 1.73 2.47 23.96
N ASN A 349 1.38 1.62 24.95
CA ASN A 349 0.32 0.63 24.79
C ASN A 349 -0.99 1.33 24.47
N LYS A 350 -1.75 0.80 23.52
CA LYS A 350 -2.97 1.47 23.08
C LYS A 350 -4.04 0.53 22.56
N LEU A 351 -5.27 0.92 22.81
CA LEU A 351 -6.47 0.37 22.18
C LEU A 351 -6.84 1.26 21.00
N SER A 352 -7.15 0.67 19.86
CA SER A 352 -7.57 1.39 18.66
C SER A 352 -8.83 0.77 18.10
N LEU A 353 -9.86 1.61 17.91
CA LEU A 353 -11.08 1.25 17.17
C LEU A 353 -11.09 2.02 15.85
N GLU A 354 -11.21 1.32 14.76
CA GLU A 354 -11.18 1.90 13.42
C GLU A 354 -12.41 1.47 12.60
N TYR A 355 -13.05 2.47 12.00
CA TYR A 355 -14.06 2.29 10.97
C TYR A 355 -13.44 2.50 9.60
N LEU A 356 -13.69 1.56 8.69
CA LEU A 356 -13.20 1.58 7.31
C LEU A 356 -14.35 1.28 6.36
N MET A 357 -14.49 2.11 5.32
CA MET A 357 -15.39 1.91 4.20
C MET A 357 -14.64 2.12 2.89
N PHE A 358 -14.82 1.21 1.92
CA PHE A 358 -14.16 1.31 0.63
C PHE A 358 -14.91 0.57 -0.51
N PHE A 359 -14.65 0.98 -1.75
CA PHE A 359 -15.03 0.31 -3.00
C PHE A 359 -14.03 0.58 -4.12
#